data_6fb04724bcfece7acf049e4bcb636963
#
_entry.id   6fb04724bcfece7acf049e4bcb636963
#
_cell.length_a   1.000
_cell.length_b   1.000
_cell.length_c   1.000
_cell.angle_alpha   90.00
_cell.angle_beta   90.00
_cell.angle_gamma   90.00
#
_symmetry.space_group_name_H-M   'P 1'
#
loop_
_entity.id
_entity.type
_entity.pdbx_description
1 polymer ?
#
loop_
_entity_poly.entity_id
_entity_poly.type
_entity_poly.pdbx_seq_one_letter_code
_entity_poly.pdbx_strand_id
1 'polypeptide(L)'
;MAVESSTDLSSSEDSILYTCRKRRREEPDPDDHDSIHLSEPEINKLPDAMLFEILSRLPCRCALQCKSISKRWCSIISDPYFIRGFCHRHRKYSDPFTLLLQYHLNILVVPSDNSELYLDCRDGGLNFLNFLATSCFRFRIEAAFNDLLLVCSEIPPIQNSRYCMYYICNPLTKQSHMLRPLPFSTEVVMIGFICEPYSDKELSNYRYKVVRWIRSSFESNTSELQMEIFSSETGEWSNFVVSLPRERRFNRYINRIMDAGVVACNGMLHWLDADIEDKIIKGFVVFNLFNENAEQCINYIDPPIDFVPRATCSFGVFQGHLRIFQCPKRPPNNAFFFSVWELEDYGNAGTWCMKHKVYLNDVVSEHAELVEIAKKSRPRPCVHLLAFHPNNGEIVFLQFLNYIVLCNMRTMVLKMAGQLRHRGKVLVGNSSSLVHVPAKSVFLLGQPSWPTPVPPLPIVSY
;
A
#
# COMPACT_ATOMS: atom_id res chain seq x y z
N MET A 1 -59.46 -17.84 -26.38
CA MET A 1 -59.95 -16.47 -26.55
C MET A 1 -58.80 -15.58 -26.09
N ALA A 2 -57.85 -15.23 -26.92
CA ALA A 2 -57.77 -14.05 -27.79
C ALA A 2 -58.19 -12.76 -27.05
N VAL A 3 -57.30 -11.84 -26.84
CA VAL A 3 -56.95 -10.73 -27.73
C VAL A 3 -55.75 -9.98 -27.19
N GLU A 4 -54.86 -9.67 -28.10
CA GLU A 4 -53.70 -8.77 -28.07
C GLU A 4 -54.04 -7.30 -27.69
N SER A 5 -53.08 -6.57 -27.17
CA SER A 5 -52.72 -5.26 -27.70
C SER A 5 -51.38 -4.76 -27.19
N SER A 6 -50.51 -4.53 -28.13
CA SER A 6 -49.22 -3.81 -28.09
C SER A 6 -49.41 -2.34 -27.82
N THR A 7 -48.44 -1.71 -27.13
CA THR A 7 -48.01 -0.35 -27.44
C THR A 7 -46.53 -0.21 -27.09
N ASP A 8 -45.75 0.09 -28.13
CA ASP A 8 -44.38 0.58 -28.12
C ASP A 8 -44.27 1.93 -27.42
N LEU A 9 -43.16 2.11 -26.70
CA LEU A 9 -42.53 3.42 -26.58
C LEU A 9 -41.02 3.24 -26.40
N SER A 10 -40.34 3.59 -27.46
CA SER A 10 -38.89 3.74 -27.61
C SER A 10 -38.34 4.85 -26.73
N SER A 11 -37.20 4.59 -26.08
CA SER A 11 -36.26 5.65 -25.74
C SER A 11 -34.83 5.15 -25.96
N SER A 12 -34.21 5.84 -26.87
CA SER A 12 -32.88 5.77 -27.40
C SER A 12 -31.79 5.82 -26.31
N GLU A 13 -30.94 4.80 -26.23
CA GLU A 13 -29.61 4.89 -25.65
C GLU A 13 -28.59 4.94 -26.80
N ASP A 14 -27.99 6.10 -26.98
CA ASP A 14 -26.86 6.32 -27.90
C ASP A 14 -25.59 5.64 -27.33
N SER A 15 -25.37 4.42 -27.78
CA SER A 15 -24.12 3.71 -27.61
C SER A 15 -23.18 4.11 -28.75
N ILE A 16 -22.18 4.96 -28.46
CA ILE A 16 -21.09 5.28 -29.39
C ILE A 16 -20.14 4.10 -29.46
N LEU A 17 -20.45 3.18 -30.34
CA LEU A 17 -19.56 2.10 -30.78
C LEU A 17 -18.63 2.66 -31.87
N TYR A 18 -17.36 2.86 -31.52
CA TYR A 18 -16.30 3.05 -32.52
C TYR A 18 -16.06 1.73 -33.28
N THR A 19 -16.79 1.53 -34.36
CA THR A 19 -16.50 0.49 -35.34
C THR A 19 -15.36 0.92 -36.23
N CYS A 20 -14.23 0.26 -36.08
CA CYS A 20 -13.12 0.33 -37.02
C CYS A 20 -13.54 -0.34 -38.33
N ARG A 21 -14.01 0.43 -39.30
CA ARG A 21 -14.26 -0.06 -40.66
C ARG A 21 -12.93 -0.36 -41.34
N LYS A 22 -12.66 -1.63 -41.59
CA LYS A 22 -11.66 -2.06 -42.57
C LYS A 22 -12.03 -1.48 -43.96
N ARG A 23 -11.32 -0.47 -44.38
CA ARG A 23 -11.34 -0.07 -45.79
C ARG A 23 -10.60 -1.12 -46.61
N ARG A 24 -11.29 -1.71 -47.61
CA ARG A 24 -10.69 -2.48 -48.69
C ARG A 24 -9.67 -1.57 -49.37
N ARG A 25 -8.43 -2.07 -49.54
CA ARG A 25 -7.44 -1.46 -50.42
C ARG A 25 -7.94 -1.64 -51.85
N GLU A 26 -8.26 -0.54 -52.51
CA GLU A 26 -8.26 -0.42 -53.94
C GLU A 26 -6.80 -0.17 -54.38
N GLU A 27 -6.32 -0.93 -55.36
CA GLU A 27 -4.99 -0.72 -55.93
C GLU A 27 -4.93 0.64 -56.63
N PRO A 28 -3.89 1.46 -56.34
CA PRO A 28 -3.77 2.75 -57.00
C PRO A 28 -3.29 2.61 -58.42
N ASP A 29 -3.89 3.42 -59.33
CA ASP A 29 -3.46 3.64 -60.69
C ASP A 29 -1.99 4.14 -60.75
N PRO A 30 -1.16 3.71 -61.71
CA PRO A 30 0.28 3.96 -61.65
C PRO A 30 0.76 5.35 -62.06
N ASP A 31 -0.14 6.34 -62.30
CA ASP A 31 0.23 7.65 -62.90
C ASP A 31 -0.05 8.87 -62.07
N ASP A 32 -0.32 8.76 -60.77
CA ASP A 32 -0.51 9.95 -59.91
C ASP A 32 0.72 10.14 -58.97
N HIS A 33 1.74 10.82 -59.50
CA HIS A 33 2.94 11.26 -58.79
C HIS A 33 2.67 12.60 -57.98
N ASP A 34 1.57 12.72 -57.28
CA ASP A 34 1.47 13.68 -56.20
C ASP A 34 1.77 13.03 -54.87
N SER A 35 3.08 12.94 -54.58
CA SER A 35 3.56 12.62 -53.22
C SER A 35 3.10 13.71 -52.29
N ILE A 36 1.99 13.42 -51.58
CA ILE A 36 1.58 14.22 -50.42
C ILE A 36 2.72 14.11 -49.40
N HIS A 37 3.66 15.06 -49.45
CA HIS A 37 4.57 15.33 -48.36
C HIS A 37 3.71 15.68 -47.14
N LEU A 38 3.36 14.70 -46.32
CA LEU A 38 2.90 14.94 -44.97
C LEU A 38 4.04 15.66 -44.26
N SER A 39 3.99 16.98 -44.26
CA SER A 39 4.93 17.82 -43.52
C SER A 39 4.89 17.35 -42.07
N GLU A 40 6.08 17.04 -41.53
CA GLU A 40 6.19 16.68 -40.10
C GLU A 40 5.46 17.76 -39.27
N PRO A 41 4.70 17.33 -38.23
CA PRO A 41 4.03 18.29 -37.36
C PRO A 41 5.05 19.31 -36.84
N GLU A 42 4.71 20.59 -36.90
CA GLU A 42 5.64 21.67 -36.53
C GLU A 42 6.22 21.55 -35.13
N ILE A 43 5.51 20.89 -34.22
CA ILE A 43 5.97 20.60 -32.86
C ILE A 43 7.24 19.72 -32.85
N ASN A 44 7.44 18.86 -33.86
CA ASN A 44 8.62 18.03 -33.98
C ASN A 44 9.87 18.83 -34.43
N LYS A 45 9.67 20.05 -34.95
CA LYS A 45 10.76 20.94 -35.33
C LYS A 45 11.32 21.75 -34.15
N LEU A 46 10.63 21.74 -33.00
CA LEU A 46 11.10 22.44 -31.79
C LEU A 46 12.40 21.82 -31.25
N PRO A 47 13.35 22.65 -30.78
CA PRO A 47 14.51 22.16 -30.05
C PRO A 47 14.12 21.37 -28.80
N ASP A 48 14.96 20.41 -28.37
CA ASP A 48 14.70 19.57 -27.17
C ASP A 48 14.48 20.39 -25.90
N ALA A 49 15.20 21.51 -25.77
CA ALA A 49 15.01 22.43 -24.65
C ALA A 49 13.60 23.03 -24.57
N MET A 50 13.00 23.35 -25.74
CA MET A 50 11.64 23.86 -25.79
C MET A 50 10.61 22.75 -25.52
N LEU A 51 10.84 21.57 -26.06
CA LEU A 51 9.99 20.41 -25.76
C LEU A 51 10.04 20.07 -24.27
N PHE A 52 11.24 20.10 -23.67
CA PHE A 52 11.42 19.91 -22.24
C PHE A 52 10.55 20.91 -21.45
N GLU A 53 10.62 22.20 -21.80
CA GLU A 53 9.90 23.25 -21.09
C GLU A 53 8.37 23.09 -21.22
N ILE A 54 7.88 22.70 -22.40
CA ILE A 54 6.47 22.43 -22.63
C ILE A 54 6.01 21.19 -21.86
N LEU A 55 6.72 20.07 -22.03
CA LEU A 55 6.35 18.78 -21.44
C LEU A 55 6.42 18.81 -19.92
N SER A 56 7.39 19.55 -19.36
CA SER A 56 7.53 19.67 -17.91
C SER A 56 6.44 20.50 -17.23
N ARG A 57 5.59 21.21 -17.99
CA ARG A 57 4.43 21.94 -17.47
C ARG A 57 3.12 21.16 -17.51
N LEU A 58 3.12 20.01 -18.18
CA LEU A 58 1.95 19.16 -18.25
C LEU A 58 1.67 18.47 -16.91
N PRO A 59 0.41 18.12 -16.62
CA PRO A 59 0.11 17.17 -15.56
C PRO A 59 0.89 15.85 -15.75
N CYS A 60 1.32 15.22 -14.68
CA CYS A 60 2.17 14.02 -14.73
C CYS A 60 1.60 12.92 -15.66
N ARG A 61 0.31 12.65 -15.55
CA ARG A 61 -0.38 11.68 -16.42
C ARG A 61 -0.26 12.00 -17.90
N CYS A 62 -0.42 13.30 -18.27
CA CYS A 62 -0.29 13.75 -19.65
C CYS A 62 1.15 13.62 -20.14
N ALA A 63 2.13 14.02 -19.33
CA ALA A 63 3.54 13.88 -19.65
C ALA A 63 3.89 12.40 -19.89
N LEU A 64 3.42 11.48 -19.06
CA LEU A 64 3.63 10.04 -19.24
C LEU A 64 2.98 9.52 -20.53
N GLN A 65 1.78 9.97 -20.89
CA GLN A 65 1.11 9.60 -22.13
C GLN A 65 1.89 10.09 -23.35
N CYS A 66 2.55 11.23 -23.25
CA CYS A 66 3.38 11.78 -24.31
C CYS A 66 4.60 10.89 -24.67
N LYS A 67 5.02 9.95 -23.80
CA LYS A 67 6.05 8.96 -24.14
C LYS A 67 5.68 8.08 -25.36
N SER A 68 4.40 7.87 -25.61
CA SER A 68 3.93 7.06 -26.74
C SER A 68 3.90 7.80 -28.09
N ILE A 69 4.09 9.12 -28.10
CA ILE A 69 3.98 9.94 -29.33
C ILE A 69 5.15 9.68 -30.28
N SER A 70 6.38 9.68 -29.77
CA SER A 70 7.56 9.40 -30.56
C SER A 70 8.73 8.90 -29.71
N LYS A 71 9.73 8.25 -30.34
CA LYS A 71 10.98 7.84 -29.66
C LYS A 71 11.72 9.05 -29.05
N ARG A 72 11.71 10.20 -29.74
CA ARG A 72 12.34 11.44 -29.26
C ARG A 72 11.68 11.92 -27.96
N TRP A 73 10.34 11.99 -27.93
CA TRP A 73 9.59 12.41 -26.74
C TRP A 73 9.77 11.43 -25.59
N CYS A 74 9.77 10.13 -25.90
CA CYS A 74 10.05 9.10 -24.91
C CYS A 74 11.45 9.28 -24.29
N SER A 75 12.47 9.56 -25.11
CA SER A 75 13.84 9.84 -24.65
C SER A 75 13.90 11.04 -23.72
N ILE A 76 13.32 12.18 -24.14
CA ILE A 76 13.30 13.43 -23.35
C ILE A 76 12.60 13.18 -22.00
N ILE A 77 11.42 12.59 -21.99
CA ILE A 77 10.61 12.37 -20.78
C ILE A 77 11.23 11.33 -19.84
N SER A 78 12.04 10.42 -20.37
CA SER A 78 12.74 9.39 -19.58
C SER A 78 14.11 9.85 -19.07
N ASP A 79 14.58 11.01 -19.51
CA ASP A 79 15.85 11.56 -19.06
C ASP A 79 15.78 11.91 -17.55
N PRO A 80 16.76 11.48 -16.73
CA PRO A 80 16.83 11.83 -15.32
C PRO A 80 16.82 13.34 -15.05
N TYR A 81 17.38 14.14 -15.97
CA TYR A 81 17.34 15.61 -15.86
C TYR A 81 15.92 16.15 -16.02
N PHE A 82 15.15 15.61 -16.98
CA PHE A 82 13.73 15.93 -17.14
C PHE A 82 12.94 15.58 -15.88
N ILE A 83 13.10 14.37 -15.36
CA ILE A 83 12.39 13.92 -14.16
C ILE A 83 12.68 14.81 -12.96
N ARG A 84 13.95 15.16 -12.73
CA ARG A 84 14.32 16.09 -11.66
C ARG A 84 13.70 17.47 -11.84
N GLY A 85 13.78 18.03 -13.06
CA GLY A 85 13.17 19.33 -13.38
C GLY A 85 11.65 19.32 -13.21
N PHE A 86 10.99 18.21 -13.61
CA PHE A 86 9.56 17.99 -13.43
C PHE A 86 9.20 17.95 -11.94
N CYS A 87 9.87 17.12 -11.15
CA CYS A 87 9.65 17.02 -9.71
C CYS A 87 9.85 18.36 -8.99
N HIS A 88 10.91 19.11 -9.36
CA HIS A 88 11.16 20.44 -8.80
C HIS A 88 10.03 21.42 -9.11
N ARG A 89 9.51 21.41 -10.35
CA ARG A 89 8.42 22.30 -10.79
C ARG A 89 7.09 21.96 -10.15
N HIS A 90 6.79 20.67 -9.99
CA HIS A 90 5.54 20.15 -9.43
C HIS A 90 5.62 19.85 -7.94
N ARG A 91 6.67 20.31 -7.27
CA ARG A 91 6.83 20.10 -5.83
C ARG A 91 5.63 20.71 -5.08
N LYS A 92 4.84 19.85 -4.45
CA LYS A 92 3.72 20.24 -3.60
C LYS A 92 4.19 20.34 -2.14
N TYR A 93 3.50 21.13 -1.33
CA TYR A 93 3.76 21.19 0.12
C TYR A 93 3.43 19.85 0.82
N SER A 94 2.52 19.08 0.24
CA SER A 94 2.17 17.75 0.69
C SER A 94 1.89 16.86 -0.52
N ASP A 95 2.55 15.72 -0.60
CA ASP A 95 2.29 14.75 -1.64
C ASP A 95 0.91 14.11 -1.44
N PRO A 96 0.08 14.04 -2.49
CA PRO A 96 -1.18 13.32 -2.41
C PRO A 96 -0.95 11.85 -2.10
N PHE A 97 -1.94 11.21 -1.51
CA PHE A 97 -1.91 9.78 -1.21
C PHE A 97 -3.31 9.18 -1.26
N THR A 98 -3.37 7.88 -1.24
CA THR A 98 -4.61 7.12 -1.13
C THR A 98 -4.45 6.05 -0.07
N LEU A 99 -5.38 5.99 0.88
CA LEU A 99 -5.45 4.92 1.85
C LEU A 99 -6.30 3.78 1.28
N LEU A 100 -5.70 2.60 1.20
CA LEU A 100 -6.34 1.37 0.75
C LEU A 100 -6.60 0.47 1.96
N LEU A 101 -7.86 0.11 2.18
CA LEU A 101 -8.26 -0.79 3.25
C LEU A 101 -8.84 -2.06 2.65
N GLN A 102 -8.09 -3.15 2.76
CA GLN A 102 -8.50 -4.45 2.28
C GLN A 102 -9.16 -5.26 3.41
N TYR A 103 -10.42 -5.65 3.23
CA TYR A 103 -11.15 -6.43 4.22
C TYR A 103 -12.03 -7.47 3.53
N HIS A 104 -11.93 -8.70 3.97
CA HIS A 104 -12.53 -9.85 3.29
C HIS A 104 -12.12 -9.89 1.81
N LEU A 105 -13.10 -9.74 0.91
CA LEU A 105 -12.90 -9.67 -0.55
C LEU A 105 -13.12 -8.26 -1.10
N ASN A 106 -13.24 -7.27 -0.22
CA ASN A 106 -13.51 -5.89 -0.59
C ASN A 106 -12.30 -5.00 -0.35
N ILE A 107 -12.28 -3.87 -1.02
CA ILE A 107 -11.36 -2.79 -0.75
C ILE A 107 -12.14 -1.49 -0.59
N LEU A 108 -11.80 -0.72 0.42
CA LEU A 108 -12.23 0.66 0.55
C LEU A 108 -11.05 1.56 0.21
N VAL A 109 -11.31 2.53 -0.64
CA VAL A 109 -10.34 3.53 -1.08
C VAL A 109 -10.73 4.87 -0.47
N VAL A 110 -9.78 5.47 0.26
CA VAL A 110 -9.94 6.80 0.86
C VAL A 110 -8.84 7.69 0.30
N PRO A 111 -9.15 8.52 -0.72
CA PRO A 111 -8.17 9.45 -1.29
C PRO A 111 -7.95 10.63 -0.34
N SER A 112 -6.75 11.23 -0.38
CA SER A 112 -6.50 12.54 0.20
C SER A 112 -7.21 13.64 -0.60
N ASP A 113 -7.47 14.80 0.01
CA ASP A 113 -8.20 15.91 -0.63
C ASP A 113 -7.57 16.38 -1.95
N ASN A 114 -6.25 16.21 -2.12
CA ASN A 114 -5.51 16.61 -3.33
C ASN A 114 -5.15 15.43 -4.24
N SER A 115 -5.78 14.27 -4.05
CA SER A 115 -5.51 13.08 -4.86
C SER A 115 -6.12 13.22 -6.25
N GLU A 116 -5.29 13.20 -7.28
CA GLU A 116 -5.69 13.14 -8.68
C GLU A 116 -5.88 11.68 -9.17
N LEU A 117 -5.52 10.73 -8.31
CA LEU A 117 -5.60 9.32 -8.61
C LEU A 117 -7.02 8.81 -8.42
N TYR A 118 -7.66 8.52 -9.51
CA TYR A 118 -8.91 7.76 -9.49
C TYR A 118 -8.59 6.27 -9.67
N LEU A 119 -8.67 5.51 -8.58
CA LEU A 119 -8.64 4.05 -8.66
C LEU A 119 -10.07 3.54 -8.91
N ASP A 120 -10.25 2.82 -10.00
CA ASP A 120 -11.54 2.20 -10.29
C ASP A 120 -11.78 1.04 -9.30
N CYS A 121 -12.53 1.33 -8.27
CA CYS A 121 -12.93 0.39 -7.23
C CYS A 121 -14.45 0.22 -7.18
N ARG A 122 -15.12 0.42 -8.34
CA ARG A 122 -16.55 0.11 -8.46
C ARG A 122 -16.78 -1.31 -7.96
N ASP A 123 -17.84 -1.49 -7.21
CA ASP A 123 -18.22 -2.77 -6.59
C ASP A 123 -17.27 -3.29 -5.48
N GLY A 124 -16.37 -2.44 -4.98
CA GLY A 124 -15.44 -2.81 -3.90
C GLY A 124 -14.33 -3.78 -4.32
N GLY A 125 -14.13 -3.99 -5.62
CA GLY A 125 -13.11 -4.89 -6.16
C GLY A 125 -11.76 -4.23 -6.42
N LEU A 126 -10.75 -5.06 -6.70
CA LEU A 126 -9.39 -4.63 -7.08
C LEU A 126 -9.27 -4.41 -8.60
N ASN A 127 -10.31 -3.82 -9.24
CA ASN A 127 -10.36 -3.63 -10.69
C ASN A 127 -9.21 -2.78 -11.23
N PHE A 128 -8.64 -1.91 -10.40
CA PHE A 128 -7.48 -1.12 -10.77
C PHE A 128 -6.21 -1.97 -10.97
N LEU A 129 -6.21 -3.25 -10.58
CA LEU A 129 -5.14 -4.22 -10.82
C LEU A 129 -5.38 -5.12 -12.03
N ASN A 130 -6.43 -4.90 -12.83
CA ASN A 130 -6.77 -5.74 -13.98
C ASN A 130 -5.67 -5.75 -15.08
N PHE A 131 -4.72 -4.81 -15.04
CA PHE A 131 -3.56 -4.84 -15.92
C PHE A 131 -2.53 -5.94 -15.58
N LEU A 132 -2.66 -6.59 -14.41
CA LEU A 132 -1.84 -7.74 -14.01
C LEU A 132 -2.32 -9.02 -14.74
N ALA A 133 -2.57 -8.95 -15.99
CA ALA A 133 -2.94 -9.95 -17.00
C ALA A 133 -3.05 -11.41 -16.51
N THR A 134 -4.10 -11.73 -15.77
CA THR A 134 -4.44 -13.13 -15.47
C THR A 134 -5.93 -13.32 -15.37
N SER A 135 -6.45 -14.17 -16.18
CA SER A 135 -7.87 -14.32 -16.48
C SER A 135 -8.73 -14.91 -15.37
N CYS A 136 -8.27 -15.21 -14.18
CA CYS A 136 -9.10 -15.90 -13.18
C CYS A 136 -8.67 -15.75 -11.73
N PHE A 137 -7.83 -14.78 -11.32
CA PHE A 137 -7.24 -14.86 -10.00
C PHE A 137 -7.73 -13.77 -9.04
N ARG A 138 -7.83 -14.15 -7.78
CA ARG A 138 -8.04 -13.21 -6.68
C ARG A 138 -6.72 -12.57 -6.34
N PHE A 139 -6.65 -11.27 -6.48
CA PHE A 139 -5.50 -10.49 -6.02
C PHE A 139 -5.67 -10.11 -4.55
N ARG A 140 -4.55 -10.10 -3.84
CA ARG A 140 -4.43 -9.60 -2.49
C ARG A 140 -3.22 -8.68 -2.41
N ILE A 141 -3.40 -7.47 -1.89
CA ILE A 141 -2.29 -6.58 -1.59
C ILE A 141 -1.64 -7.11 -0.32
N GLU A 142 -0.33 -7.29 -0.36
CA GLU A 142 0.46 -7.79 0.78
C GLU A 142 1.25 -6.68 1.46
N ALA A 143 1.75 -5.72 0.68
CA ALA A 143 2.48 -4.57 1.18
C ALA A 143 2.44 -3.41 0.19
N ALA A 144 2.77 -2.21 0.67
CA ALA A 144 2.97 -1.01 -0.14
C ALA A 144 4.26 -0.31 0.27
N PHE A 145 4.92 0.29 -0.69
CA PHE A 145 6.07 1.17 -0.47
C PHE A 145 5.98 2.32 -1.47
N ASN A 146 5.79 3.55 -0.95
CA ASN A 146 5.47 4.73 -1.77
C ASN A 146 4.27 4.46 -2.70
N ASP A 147 4.48 4.52 -4.02
CA ASP A 147 3.49 4.24 -5.07
C ASP A 147 3.60 2.82 -5.66
N LEU A 148 4.42 1.95 -5.07
CA LEU A 148 4.56 0.55 -5.43
C LEU A 148 3.73 -0.35 -4.52
N LEU A 149 3.11 -1.37 -5.10
CA LEU A 149 2.39 -2.42 -4.40
C LEU A 149 3.06 -3.77 -4.62
N LEU A 150 3.15 -4.55 -3.55
CA LEU A 150 3.37 -5.99 -3.60
C LEU A 150 2.00 -6.67 -3.60
N VAL A 151 1.69 -7.39 -4.66
CA VAL A 151 0.42 -8.07 -4.85
C VAL A 151 0.65 -9.56 -4.97
N CYS A 152 -0.13 -10.35 -4.25
CA CYS A 152 -0.16 -11.80 -4.36
C CYS A 152 -1.38 -12.25 -5.15
N SER A 153 -1.20 -13.22 -6.02
CA SER A 153 -2.26 -13.95 -6.70
C SER A 153 -2.12 -15.44 -6.42
N GLU A 154 -3.20 -16.06 -5.96
CA GLU A 154 -3.26 -17.50 -5.76
C GLU A 154 -3.71 -18.17 -7.06
N ILE A 155 -2.92 -19.10 -7.57
CA ILE A 155 -3.30 -19.91 -8.74
C ILE A 155 -4.17 -21.07 -8.25
N PRO A 156 -5.27 -21.38 -8.96
CA PRO A 156 -5.98 -22.62 -8.70
C PRO A 156 -5.05 -23.83 -8.74
N PRO A 157 -5.26 -24.83 -7.90
CA PRO A 157 -4.37 -25.98 -7.82
C PRO A 157 -4.26 -26.67 -9.18
N ILE A 158 -3.05 -26.80 -9.70
CA ILE A 158 -2.71 -27.60 -10.86
C ILE A 158 -2.06 -28.88 -10.34
N GLN A 159 -2.61 -30.04 -10.63
CA GLN A 159 -2.07 -31.35 -10.20
C GLN A 159 -1.77 -31.43 -8.69
N ASN A 160 -2.70 -30.96 -7.85
CA ASN A 160 -2.57 -30.89 -6.38
C ASN A 160 -1.51 -29.90 -5.82
N SER A 161 -0.83 -29.16 -6.67
CA SER A 161 0.11 -28.12 -6.22
C SER A 161 -0.51 -26.74 -6.36
N ARG A 162 -0.44 -25.95 -5.29
CA ARG A 162 -0.83 -24.55 -5.29
C ARG A 162 0.43 -23.68 -5.38
N TYR A 163 0.36 -22.61 -6.13
CA TYR A 163 1.44 -21.65 -6.26
C TYR A 163 0.94 -20.25 -5.88
N CYS A 164 1.83 -19.46 -5.27
CA CYS A 164 1.65 -18.03 -5.09
C CYS A 164 2.49 -17.29 -6.12
N MET A 165 1.86 -16.41 -6.85
CA MET A 165 2.54 -15.47 -7.72
C MET A 165 2.55 -14.10 -7.08
N TYR A 166 3.73 -13.53 -6.93
CA TYR A 166 3.91 -12.18 -6.43
C TYR A 166 4.22 -11.24 -7.59
N TYR A 167 3.64 -10.06 -7.53
CA TYR A 167 3.85 -8.99 -8.49
C TYR A 167 4.28 -7.74 -7.74
N ILE A 168 5.35 -7.11 -8.21
CA ILE A 168 5.62 -5.71 -7.88
C ILE A 168 4.97 -4.89 -8.97
N CYS A 169 4.12 -3.95 -8.60
CA CYS A 169 3.41 -3.14 -9.58
C CYS A 169 3.24 -1.69 -9.13
N ASN A 170 3.15 -0.81 -10.12
CA ASN A 170 2.79 0.57 -9.94
C ASN A 170 1.41 0.82 -10.56
N PRO A 171 0.34 1.05 -9.77
CA PRO A 171 -1.01 1.28 -10.29
C PRO A 171 -1.13 2.54 -11.14
N LEU A 172 -0.25 3.54 -10.94
CA LEU A 172 -0.26 4.81 -11.66
C LEU A 172 0.20 4.63 -13.11
N THR A 173 1.29 3.87 -13.30
CA THR A 173 1.88 3.62 -14.62
C THR A 173 1.37 2.34 -15.26
N LYS A 174 0.67 1.49 -14.51
CA LYS A 174 0.25 0.13 -14.91
C LYS A 174 1.41 -0.78 -15.28
N GLN A 175 2.60 -0.48 -14.79
CA GLN A 175 3.77 -1.35 -14.92
C GLN A 175 3.75 -2.43 -13.85
N SER A 176 4.23 -3.62 -14.20
CA SER A 176 4.37 -4.72 -13.23
C SER A 176 5.47 -5.67 -13.63
N HIS A 177 6.08 -6.29 -12.63
CA HIS A 177 6.96 -7.45 -12.78
C HIS A 177 6.47 -8.59 -11.91
N MET A 178 6.40 -9.77 -12.49
CA MET A 178 6.11 -11.01 -11.78
C MET A 178 7.42 -11.57 -11.20
N LEU A 179 7.42 -11.85 -9.91
CA LEU A 179 8.50 -12.53 -9.24
C LEU A 179 8.46 -14.03 -9.58
N ARG A 180 9.59 -14.73 -9.44
CA ARG A 180 9.60 -16.20 -9.62
C ARG A 180 8.53 -16.84 -8.72
N PRO A 181 7.69 -17.72 -9.29
CA PRO A 181 6.66 -18.40 -8.51
C PRO A 181 7.27 -19.26 -7.40
N LEU A 182 6.60 -19.26 -6.25
CA LEU A 182 6.93 -20.14 -5.15
C LEU A 182 5.78 -21.10 -4.87
N PRO A 183 6.05 -22.29 -4.34
CA PRO A 183 5.02 -23.15 -3.82
C PRO A 183 4.15 -22.41 -2.79
N PHE A 184 2.84 -22.64 -2.85
CA PHE A 184 1.93 -22.09 -1.85
C PHE A 184 2.21 -22.76 -0.51
N SER A 185 2.46 -21.96 0.51
CA SER A 185 2.60 -22.42 1.87
C SER A 185 1.55 -21.74 2.75
N THR A 186 0.78 -22.53 3.47
CA THR A 186 -0.11 -22.04 4.54
C THR A 186 0.66 -21.58 5.77
N GLU A 187 1.95 -21.83 5.78
CA GLU A 187 2.84 -21.54 6.89
C GLU A 187 3.48 -20.13 6.81
N VAL A 188 3.23 -19.38 5.72
CA VAL A 188 3.62 -17.97 5.64
C VAL A 188 2.83 -17.18 6.68
N VAL A 189 3.56 -16.60 7.61
CA VAL A 189 2.96 -15.85 8.73
C VAL A 189 2.98 -14.34 8.52
N MET A 190 4.02 -13.83 7.89
CA MET A 190 4.17 -12.40 7.60
C MET A 190 4.87 -12.21 6.24
N ILE A 191 4.62 -11.05 5.65
CA ILE A 191 5.29 -10.62 4.41
C ILE A 191 5.76 -9.19 4.61
N GLY A 192 7.02 -8.93 4.23
CA GLY A 192 7.63 -7.61 4.21
C GLY A 192 8.07 -7.23 2.81
N PHE A 193 7.98 -5.97 2.49
CA PHE A 193 8.43 -5.39 1.24
C PHE A 193 9.19 -4.10 1.52
N ILE A 194 10.40 -4.02 1.00
CA ILE A 194 11.26 -2.87 1.21
C ILE A 194 12.00 -2.52 -0.08
N CYS A 195 12.07 -1.23 -0.36
CA CYS A 195 12.84 -0.67 -1.45
C CYS A 195 13.93 0.24 -0.89
N GLU A 196 15.08 0.23 -1.52
CA GLU A 196 16.18 1.13 -1.24
C GLU A 196 16.65 1.74 -2.56
N PRO A 197 16.86 3.07 -2.63
CA PRO A 197 17.46 3.69 -3.81
C PRO A 197 18.88 3.15 -4.01
N TYR A 198 19.23 2.83 -5.25
CA TYR A 198 20.57 2.31 -5.60
C TYR A 198 21.68 3.35 -5.36
N SER A 199 21.33 4.63 -5.46
CA SER A 199 22.19 5.76 -5.20
C SER A 199 21.33 7.01 -5.00
N ASP A 200 21.72 7.91 -4.11
CA ASP A 200 21.06 9.22 -3.89
C ASP A 200 20.98 10.09 -5.16
N LYS A 201 21.75 9.76 -6.19
CA LYS A 201 21.81 10.48 -7.46
C LYS A 201 20.90 9.94 -8.56
N GLU A 202 20.42 8.70 -8.43
CA GLU A 202 19.60 8.03 -9.46
C GLU A 202 18.21 7.69 -8.92
N LEU A 203 17.27 8.62 -9.08
CA LEU A 203 15.86 8.47 -8.73
C LEU A 203 15.14 7.31 -9.46
N SER A 204 15.81 6.67 -10.42
CA SER A 204 15.23 5.63 -11.27
C SER A 204 15.66 4.20 -10.92
N ASN A 205 16.71 4.03 -10.12
CA ASN A 205 17.25 2.71 -9.80
C ASN A 205 17.00 2.38 -8.32
N TYR A 206 16.04 1.50 -8.10
CA TYR A 206 15.75 0.92 -6.80
C TYR A 206 16.15 -0.53 -6.77
N ARG A 207 16.77 -0.97 -5.68
CA ARG A 207 16.80 -2.36 -5.30
C ARG A 207 15.66 -2.63 -4.31
N TYR A 208 15.06 -3.79 -4.40
CA TYR A 208 14.02 -4.17 -3.48
C TYR A 208 14.19 -5.61 -3.02
N LYS A 209 13.67 -5.87 -1.84
CA LYS A 209 13.59 -7.21 -1.27
C LYS A 209 12.17 -7.49 -0.78
N VAL A 210 11.74 -8.73 -1.00
CA VAL A 210 10.49 -9.26 -0.45
C VAL A 210 10.85 -10.38 0.50
N VAL A 211 10.30 -10.32 1.70
CA VAL A 211 10.57 -11.32 2.75
C VAL A 211 9.30 -12.04 3.11
N ARG A 212 9.35 -13.36 3.13
CA ARG A 212 8.30 -14.22 3.65
C ARG A 212 8.81 -14.92 4.90
N TRP A 213 8.14 -14.73 6.02
CA TRP A 213 8.42 -15.50 7.24
C TRP A 213 7.62 -16.78 7.22
N ILE A 214 8.31 -17.89 7.40
CA ILE A 214 7.72 -19.23 7.34
C ILE A 214 7.66 -19.79 8.76
N ARG A 215 6.49 -20.38 9.08
CA ARG A 215 6.38 -21.14 10.32
C ARG A 215 7.11 -22.47 10.18
N SER A 216 8.07 -22.74 11.04
CA SER A 216 8.65 -24.08 11.12
C SER A 216 7.61 -25.08 11.65
N SER A 217 7.46 -26.20 10.95
CA SER A 217 6.29 -27.06 11.05
C SER A 217 6.19 -27.91 12.32
N PHE A 218 7.19 -28.06 13.13
CA PHE A 218 7.15 -29.15 14.13
C PHE A 218 7.60 -28.87 15.56
N GLU A 219 8.29 -27.77 15.84
CA GLU A 219 8.77 -27.59 17.22
C GLU A 219 8.37 -26.23 17.80
N SER A 220 7.57 -26.28 18.85
CA SER A 220 7.04 -25.11 19.56
C SER A 220 8.09 -24.26 20.28
N ASN A 221 9.37 -24.60 20.17
CA ASN A 221 10.46 -24.04 20.95
C ASN A 221 11.73 -23.71 20.15
N THR A 222 11.64 -23.55 18.82
CA THR A 222 12.82 -23.16 18.04
C THR A 222 13.13 -21.69 18.23
N SER A 223 14.39 -21.41 18.55
CA SER A 223 14.97 -20.06 18.53
C SER A 223 15.33 -19.62 17.10
N GLU A 224 14.93 -20.37 16.07
CA GLU A 224 15.25 -20.10 14.68
C GLU A 224 14.04 -19.54 13.93
N LEU A 225 14.29 -18.46 13.21
CA LEU A 225 13.36 -17.81 12.33
C LEU A 225 13.71 -18.16 10.87
N GLN A 226 12.83 -18.88 10.20
CA GLN A 226 13.00 -19.23 8.80
C GLN A 226 12.34 -18.20 7.89
N MET A 227 13.05 -17.78 6.86
CA MET A 227 12.60 -16.77 5.92
C MET A 227 12.98 -17.15 4.49
N GLU A 228 12.14 -16.76 3.55
CA GLU A 228 12.46 -16.72 2.13
C GLU A 228 12.59 -15.26 1.71
N ILE A 229 13.72 -14.91 1.12
CA ILE A 229 14.02 -13.54 0.70
C ILE A 229 14.22 -13.51 -0.81
N PHE A 230 13.40 -12.70 -1.49
CA PHE A 230 13.60 -12.35 -2.88
C PHE A 230 14.47 -11.10 -2.97
N SER A 231 15.46 -11.12 -3.85
CA SER A 231 16.26 -9.95 -4.17
C SER A 231 16.06 -9.54 -5.64
N SER A 232 15.79 -8.26 -5.88
CA SER A 232 15.72 -7.70 -7.23
C SER A 232 17.07 -7.71 -7.94
N GLU A 233 18.17 -7.79 -7.21
CA GLU A 233 19.53 -7.81 -7.75
C GLU A 233 19.88 -9.15 -8.38
N THR A 234 19.38 -10.24 -7.82
CA THR A 234 19.58 -11.61 -8.34
C THR A 234 18.41 -12.14 -9.16
N GLY A 235 17.19 -11.60 -8.93
CA GLY A 235 15.94 -12.10 -9.48
C GLY A 235 15.50 -13.45 -8.89
N GLU A 236 16.06 -13.84 -7.74
CA GLU A 236 15.86 -15.15 -7.14
C GLU A 236 15.44 -15.09 -5.67
N TRP A 237 14.83 -16.19 -5.22
CA TRP A 237 14.53 -16.42 -3.83
C TRP A 237 15.69 -17.18 -3.16
N SER A 238 16.03 -16.80 -1.96
CA SER A 238 16.99 -17.49 -1.10
C SER A 238 16.35 -17.82 0.25
N ASN A 239 16.75 -18.97 0.80
CA ASN A 239 16.36 -19.34 2.16
C ASN A 239 17.34 -18.72 3.16
N PHE A 240 16.79 -18.15 4.20
CA PHE A 240 17.55 -17.49 5.26
C PHE A 240 17.05 -17.96 6.62
N VAL A 241 17.97 -18.35 7.50
CA VAL A 241 17.67 -18.80 8.85
C VAL A 241 18.43 -17.91 9.84
N VAL A 242 17.72 -17.36 10.79
CA VAL A 242 18.30 -16.52 11.84
C VAL A 242 18.01 -17.12 13.19
N SER A 243 19.05 -17.25 14.01
CA SER A 243 18.92 -17.65 15.41
C SER A 243 18.55 -16.43 16.26
N LEU A 244 17.41 -16.51 16.92
CA LEU A 244 16.99 -15.50 17.89
C LEU A 244 17.67 -15.75 19.25
N PRO A 245 17.96 -14.71 20.05
CA PRO A 245 18.43 -14.87 21.40
C PRO A 245 17.49 -15.77 22.22
N ARG A 246 18.07 -16.66 23.06
CA ARG A 246 17.32 -17.69 23.83
C ARG A 246 16.18 -17.14 24.68
N GLU A 247 16.27 -15.89 25.07
CA GLU A 247 15.27 -15.18 25.88
C GLU A 247 14.06 -14.67 25.06
N ARG A 248 14.20 -14.65 23.72
CA ARG A 248 13.18 -14.14 22.81
C ARG A 248 12.78 -15.25 21.83
N ARG A 249 11.74 -15.96 22.17
CA ARG A 249 11.19 -17.02 21.31
C ARG A 249 10.15 -16.43 20.37
N PHE A 250 10.32 -16.67 19.07
CA PHE A 250 9.31 -16.28 18.09
C PHE A 250 8.05 -17.11 18.30
N ASN A 251 6.98 -16.46 18.69
CA ASN A 251 5.75 -17.17 18.95
C ASN A 251 4.91 -17.29 17.67
N ARG A 252 4.59 -18.53 17.29
CA ARG A 252 3.85 -18.91 16.07
C ARG A 252 2.44 -18.30 15.93
N TYR A 253 1.91 -17.70 16.98
CA TYR A 253 0.57 -17.12 16.97
C TYR A 253 0.56 -15.59 16.86
N ILE A 254 1.70 -14.97 16.63
CA ILE A 254 1.84 -13.52 16.58
C ILE A 254 0.83 -12.85 15.63
N ASN A 255 0.52 -13.53 14.51
CA ASN A 255 -0.47 -13.06 13.54
C ASN A 255 -1.91 -13.08 14.03
N ARG A 256 -2.25 -13.88 15.03
CA ARG A 256 -3.64 -13.96 15.51
C ARG A 256 -3.94 -12.94 16.62
N ILE A 257 -2.90 -12.46 17.29
CA ILE A 257 -3.07 -11.55 18.43
C ILE A 257 -2.84 -10.10 18.03
N MET A 258 -1.91 -9.91 17.11
CA MET A 258 -1.56 -8.57 16.63
C MET A 258 -1.83 -8.49 15.15
N ASP A 259 -2.87 -7.77 14.79
CA ASP A 259 -3.17 -7.39 13.42
C ASP A 259 -2.12 -6.41 12.85
N ALA A 260 -1.02 -6.24 13.58
CA ALA A 260 0.11 -5.43 13.19
C ALA A 260 0.90 -6.15 12.07
N GLY A 261 1.03 -5.50 10.94
CA GLY A 261 1.82 -5.97 9.81
C GLY A 261 3.32 -5.82 10.04
N VAL A 262 4.05 -5.86 8.94
CA VAL A 262 5.47 -5.49 8.85
C VAL A 262 5.55 -4.09 8.26
N VAL A 263 6.37 -3.23 8.84
CA VAL A 263 6.54 -1.85 8.41
C VAL A 263 7.97 -1.61 7.99
N ALA A 264 8.16 -1.03 6.80
CA ALA A 264 9.46 -0.60 6.30
C ALA A 264 9.73 0.84 6.75
N CYS A 265 10.87 1.05 7.41
CA CYS A 265 11.34 2.35 7.88
C CYS A 265 12.86 2.40 7.87
N ASN A 266 13.45 3.47 7.35
CA ASN A 266 14.90 3.71 7.33
C ASN A 266 15.72 2.52 6.78
N GLY A 267 15.29 1.91 5.68
CA GLY A 267 15.97 0.77 5.08
C GLY A 267 15.84 -0.54 5.87
N MET A 268 14.99 -0.60 6.90
CA MET A 268 14.80 -1.76 7.77
C MET A 268 13.34 -2.16 7.85
N LEU A 269 13.08 -3.44 8.10
CA LEU A 269 11.75 -3.95 8.40
C LEU A 269 11.55 -4.06 9.91
N HIS A 270 10.36 -3.68 10.36
CA HIS A 270 9.98 -3.66 11.76
C HIS A 270 8.72 -4.50 11.97
N TRP A 271 8.68 -5.27 13.06
CA TRP A 271 7.47 -5.94 13.52
C TRP A 271 7.44 -6.04 15.05
N LEU A 272 6.25 -6.28 15.60
CA LEU A 272 6.08 -6.40 17.05
C LEU A 272 6.58 -7.75 17.55
N ASP A 273 7.34 -7.72 18.65
CA ASP A 273 7.65 -8.87 19.49
C ASP A 273 6.66 -8.92 20.66
N ALA A 274 5.90 -9.99 20.76
CA ALA A 274 4.87 -10.12 21.78
C ALA A 274 4.75 -11.54 22.32
N ASP A 275 4.52 -11.61 23.61
CA ASP A 275 4.14 -12.84 24.28
C ASP A 275 2.65 -13.10 24.11
N ILE A 276 2.30 -14.30 23.67
CA ILE A 276 0.91 -14.66 23.34
C ILE A 276 0.15 -15.13 24.55
N GLU A 277 0.80 -15.90 25.39
CA GLU A 277 0.15 -16.44 26.59
C GLU A 277 -0.28 -15.29 27.49
N ASP A 278 0.61 -14.36 27.70
CA ASP A 278 0.37 -13.18 28.53
C ASP A 278 -0.25 -12.00 27.78
N LYS A 279 -0.25 -12.03 26.43
CA LYS A 279 -0.67 -10.89 25.57
C LYS A 279 0.11 -9.61 25.86
N ILE A 280 1.39 -9.75 26.12
CA ILE A 280 2.29 -8.67 26.48
C ILE A 280 3.20 -8.36 25.29
N ILE A 281 3.29 -7.09 24.94
CA ILE A 281 4.25 -6.61 23.96
C ILE A 281 5.60 -6.46 24.63
N LYS A 282 6.61 -7.16 24.10
CA LYS A 282 7.98 -7.15 24.61
C LYS A 282 8.84 -6.08 23.94
N GLY A 283 8.46 -5.63 22.75
CA GLY A 283 9.20 -4.63 21.99
C GLY A 283 9.01 -4.77 20.49
N PHE A 284 10.02 -4.38 19.74
CA PHE A 284 10.05 -4.42 18.29
C PHE A 284 11.29 -5.14 17.82
N VAL A 285 11.12 -5.99 16.83
CA VAL A 285 12.20 -6.59 16.07
C VAL A 285 12.48 -5.72 14.88
N VAL A 286 13.74 -5.43 14.63
CA VAL A 286 14.23 -4.62 13.51
C VAL A 286 15.13 -5.49 12.67
N PHE A 287 14.84 -5.60 11.38
CA PHE A 287 15.58 -6.42 10.45
C PHE A 287 16.17 -5.58 9.32
N ASN A 288 17.50 -5.50 9.31
CA ASN A 288 18.25 -4.81 8.25
C ASN A 288 18.61 -5.81 7.15
N LEU A 289 17.85 -5.77 6.07
CA LEU A 289 17.99 -6.67 4.93
C LEU A 289 19.16 -6.37 4.00
N PHE A 290 19.68 -5.15 4.06
CA PHE A 290 20.77 -4.70 3.20
C PHE A 290 22.13 -4.78 3.89
N ASN A 291 22.15 -5.22 5.17
CA ASN A 291 23.40 -5.54 5.87
C ASN A 291 23.89 -6.94 5.44
N GLU A 292 25.12 -7.02 4.97
CA GLU A 292 25.74 -8.28 4.53
C GLU A 292 26.09 -9.20 5.71
N ASN A 293 26.12 -8.67 6.93
CA ASN A 293 26.52 -9.41 8.12
C ASN A 293 25.28 -10.05 8.77
N ALA A 294 25.06 -11.35 8.56
CA ALA A 294 23.89 -12.09 9.04
C ALA A 294 23.70 -12.00 10.58
N GLU A 295 24.78 -11.92 11.35
CA GLU A 295 24.73 -11.82 12.83
C GLU A 295 24.26 -10.45 13.32
N GLN A 296 24.39 -9.40 12.49
CA GLN A 296 24.03 -8.02 12.83
C GLN A 296 22.75 -7.55 12.11
N CYS A 297 22.07 -8.45 11.40
CA CYS A 297 20.88 -8.07 10.65
C CYS A 297 19.63 -7.90 11.52
N ILE A 298 19.60 -8.46 12.75
CA ILE A 298 18.47 -8.36 13.67
C ILE A 298 18.86 -7.56 14.92
N ASN A 299 18.07 -6.53 15.19
CA ASN A 299 18.14 -5.70 16.38
C ASN A 299 16.78 -5.69 17.10
N TYR A 300 16.82 -5.26 18.36
CA TYR A 300 15.63 -5.13 19.19
C TYR A 300 15.52 -3.73 19.74
N ILE A 301 14.28 -3.23 19.79
CA ILE A 301 13.95 -1.96 20.40
C ILE A 301 12.95 -2.23 21.50
N ASP A 302 13.27 -1.80 22.71
CA ASP A 302 12.35 -1.93 23.85
C ASP A 302 11.15 -0.97 23.69
N PRO A 303 9.98 -1.31 24.25
CA PRO A 303 8.84 -0.43 24.23
C PRO A 303 9.09 0.81 25.10
N PRO A 304 8.32 1.91 24.93
CA PRO A 304 8.40 3.06 25.83
C PRO A 304 8.25 2.68 27.31
N ILE A 305 8.91 3.39 28.22
CA ILE A 305 8.88 3.10 29.67
C ILE A 305 7.46 3.08 30.23
N ASP A 306 6.61 4.04 29.81
CA ASP A 306 5.21 4.13 30.25
C ASP A 306 4.25 3.32 29.36
N PHE A 307 4.77 2.36 28.63
CA PHE A 307 3.96 1.54 27.75
C PHE A 307 3.06 0.59 28.54
N VAL A 308 1.78 0.52 28.21
CA VAL A 308 0.83 -0.40 28.83
C VAL A 308 0.91 -1.77 28.14
N PRO A 309 1.47 -2.80 28.78
CA PRO A 309 1.78 -4.06 28.11
C PRO A 309 0.59 -4.78 27.48
N ARG A 310 -0.61 -4.61 28.06
CA ARG A 310 -1.87 -5.24 27.61
C ARG A 310 -2.78 -4.29 26.87
N ALA A 311 -2.24 -3.47 25.99
CA ALA A 311 -3.00 -2.54 25.15
C ALA A 311 -3.24 -3.12 23.75
N THR A 312 -4.20 -2.56 23.02
CA THR A 312 -4.20 -2.65 21.56
C THR A 312 -3.07 -1.77 21.06
N CYS A 313 -2.17 -2.35 20.29
CA CYS A 313 -1.02 -1.66 19.75
C CYS A 313 -1.02 -1.81 18.23
N SER A 314 -0.70 -0.74 17.55
CA SER A 314 -0.38 -0.70 16.13
C SER A 314 0.80 0.24 15.93
N PHE A 315 1.52 0.10 14.82
CA PHE A 315 2.65 0.95 14.55
C PHE A 315 2.70 1.30 13.05
N GLY A 316 3.44 2.32 12.71
CA GLY A 316 3.60 2.82 11.36
C GLY A 316 4.71 3.84 11.28
N VAL A 317 4.81 4.52 10.14
CA VAL A 317 5.86 5.50 9.88
C VAL A 317 5.26 6.88 9.63
N PHE A 318 5.93 7.89 10.15
CA PHE A 318 5.69 9.29 9.80
C PHE A 318 7.03 9.97 9.51
N GLN A 319 7.23 10.43 8.28
CA GLN A 319 8.44 11.14 7.84
C GLN A 319 9.76 10.45 8.25
N GLY A 320 9.83 9.12 8.07
CA GLY A 320 11.01 8.34 8.42
C GLY A 320 11.14 7.97 9.90
N HIS A 321 10.22 8.39 10.76
CA HIS A 321 10.20 8.02 12.17
C HIS A 321 9.17 6.92 12.44
N LEU A 322 9.59 5.89 13.17
CA LEU A 322 8.69 4.84 13.63
C LEU A 322 7.78 5.41 14.73
N ARG A 323 6.49 5.19 14.59
CA ARG A 323 5.48 5.58 15.56
C ARG A 323 4.69 4.39 16.08
N ILE A 324 4.36 4.43 17.36
CA ILE A 324 3.47 3.47 18.02
C ILE A 324 2.19 4.16 18.40
N PHE A 325 1.08 3.51 18.09
CA PHE A 325 -0.24 3.83 18.63
C PHE A 325 -0.59 2.79 19.70
N GLN A 326 -1.01 3.25 20.84
CA GLN A 326 -1.40 2.41 21.96
C GLN A 326 -2.77 2.84 22.50
N CYS A 327 -3.69 1.89 22.62
CA CYS A 327 -4.99 2.07 23.24
C CYS A 327 -5.18 1.04 24.36
N PRO A 328 -5.13 1.43 25.64
CA PRO A 328 -5.30 0.52 26.76
C PRO A 328 -6.68 -0.13 26.76
N LYS A 329 -6.76 -1.44 26.93
CA LYS A 329 -8.04 -2.18 26.99
C LYS A 329 -8.81 -1.92 28.28
N ARG A 330 -8.11 -1.60 29.36
CA ARG A 330 -8.68 -1.32 30.69
C ARG A 330 -7.90 -0.16 31.30
N PRO A 331 -8.25 1.08 30.95
CA PRO A 331 -7.57 2.24 31.51
C PRO A 331 -7.97 2.44 32.99
N PRO A 332 -7.10 3.03 33.79
CA PRO A 332 -7.44 3.42 35.15
C PRO A 332 -8.61 4.41 35.11
N ASN A 333 -9.50 4.33 36.09
CA ASN A 333 -10.68 5.22 36.26
C ASN A 333 -11.65 5.23 35.06
N ASN A 334 -11.64 4.19 34.18
CA ASN A 334 -12.45 4.14 32.96
C ASN A 334 -12.26 5.35 32.01
N ALA A 335 -11.17 6.07 32.13
CA ALA A 335 -10.82 7.17 31.24
C ALA A 335 -10.15 6.60 29.95
N PHE A 336 -10.97 6.30 28.95
CA PHE A 336 -10.46 5.74 27.69
C PHE A 336 -9.65 6.78 26.92
N PHE A 337 -8.44 6.40 26.56
CA PHE A 337 -7.52 7.23 25.79
C PHE A 337 -6.69 6.38 24.82
N PHE A 338 -6.07 7.04 23.86
CA PHE A 338 -4.95 6.48 23.12
C PHE A 338 -3.75 7.41 23.21
N SER A 339 -2.56 6.83 23.04
CA SER A 339 -1.30 7.56 23.01
C SER A 339 -0.51 7.22 21.76
N VAL A 340 0.26 8.20 21.28
CA VAL A 340 1.17 8.06 20.15
C VAL A 340 2.58 8.40 20.62
N TRP A 341 3.47 7.46 20.39
CA TRP A 341 4.89 7.57 20.69
C TRP A 341 5.69 7.57 19.39
N GLU A 342 6.79 8.29 19.36
CA GLU A 342 7.71 8.37 18.23
C GLU A 342 9.10 7.96 18.67
N LEU A 343 9.75 7.12 17.88
CA LEU A 343 11.13 6.73 18.09
C LEU A 343 12.05 7.84 17.57
N GLU A 344 12.80 8.46 18.48
CA GLU A 344 13.73 9.55 18.16
C GLU A 344 15.14 9.03 17.84
N ASP A 345 15.55 7.95 18.48
CA ASP A 345 16.86 7.36 18.27
C ASP A 345 16.78 5.82 18.27
N TYR A 346 17.50 5.21 17.33
CA TYR A 346 17.68 3.76 17.20
C TYR A 346 18.83 3.20 18.07
N GLY A 347 19.41 4.01 18.98
CA GLY A 347 20.48 3.58 19.88
C GLY A 347 20.15 2.30 20.68
N ASN A 348 21.04 1.86 21.53
CA ASN A 348 21.06 0.50 22.16
C ASN A 348 19.73 -0.04 22.72
N ALA A 349 18.76 0.80 23.06
CA ALA A 349 17.43 0.38 23.53
C ALA A 349 16.28 1.15 22.88
N GLY A 350 16.59 2.11 22.02
CA GLY A 350 15.63 3.05 21.44
C GLY A 350 15.18 4.12 22.44
N THR A 351 15.08 5.36 21.96
CA THR A 351 14.54 6.47 22.76
C THR A 351 13.19 6.88 22.23
N TRP A 352 12.14 6.77 23.06
CA TRP A 352 10.77 7.08 22.70
C TRP A 352 10.31 8.39 23.32
N CYS A 353 9.65 9.21 22.52
CA CYS A 353 8.97 10.44 22.96
C CYS A 353 7.45 10.31 22.78
N MET A 354 6.69 10.60 23.81
CA MET A 354 5.23 10.67 23.71
C MET A 354 4.83 11.96 23.00
N LYS A 355 4.31 11.86 21.80
CA LYS A 355 3.87 13.01 21.00
C LYS A 355 2.45 13.44 21.33
N HIS A 356 1.56 12.47 21.52
CA HIS A 356 0.14 12.76 21.76
C HIS A 356 -0.48 11.77 22.76
N LYS A 357 -1.40 12.30 23.57
CA LYS A 357 -2.32 11.52 24.40
C LYS A 357 -3.71 12.13 24.28
N VAL A 358 -4.65 11.36 23.73
CA VAL A 358 -6.00 11.83 23.41
C VAL A 358 -7.02 11.05 24.22
N TYR A 359 -7.82 11.74 25.02
CA TYR A 359 -8.91 11.15 25.76
C TYR A 359 -10.18 11.12 24.89
N LEU A 360 -10.82 9.96 24.79
CA LEU A 360 -11.98 9.78 23.92
C LEU A 360 -13.22 10.58 24.39
N ASN A 361 -13.26 10.95 25.66
CA ASN A 361 -14.32 11.80 26.19
C ASN A 361 -14.22 13.26 25.72
N ASP A 362 -13.03 13.70 25.34
CA ASP A 362 -12.74 15.09 24.95
C ASP A 362 -12.86 15.32 23.44
N VAL A 363 -13.08 14.24 22.66
CA VAL A 363 -13.19 14.36 21.21
C VAL A 363 -14.50 15.03 20.80
N VAL A 364 -14.41 15.85 19.76
CA VAL A 364 -15.53 16.56 19.15
C VAL A 364 -15.65 16.18 17.68
N SER A 365 -16.86 16.21 17.14
CA SER A 365 -17.14 15.95 15.72
C SER A 365 -18.42 16.66 15.30
N GLU A 366 -18.48 17.03 14.02
CA GLU A 366 -19.72 17.49 13.39
C GLU A 366 -20.76 16.36 13.29
N HIS A 367 -20.31 15.10 13.33
CA HIS A 367 -21.15 13.91 13.33
C HIS A 367 -21.43 13.45 14.76
N ALA A 368 -22.62 13.74 15.27
CA ALA A 368 -23.04 13.38 16.63
C ALA A 368 -22.88 11.89 16.93
N GLU A 369 -23.13 11.02 15.93
CA GLU A 369 -22.97 9.57 16.04
C GLU A 369 -21.55 9.15 16.42
N LEU A 370 -20.53 9.79 15.83
CA LEU A 370 -19.13 9.49 16.15
C LEU A 370 -18.78 9.85 17.59
N VAL A 371 -19.28 10.99 18.07
CA VAL A 371 -19.08 11.42 19.45
C VAL A 371 -19.77 10.48 20.42
N GLU A 372 -21.00 10.06 20.12
CA GLU A 372 -21.71 9.06 20.91
C GLU A 372 -20.99 7.73 20.96
N ILE A 373 -20.47 7.25 19.83
CA ILE A 373 -19.69 6.00 19.75
C ILE A 373 -18.42 6.12 20.59
N ALA A 374 -17.71 7.24 20.50
CA ALA A 374 -16.49 7.47 21.27
C ALA A 374 -16.77 7.48 22.80
N LYS A 375 -17.90 8.04 23.22
CA LYS A 375 -18.29 8.18 24.63
C LYS A 375 -19.02 6.97 25.21
N LYS A 376 -19.87 6.29 24.41
CA LYS A 376 -20.74 5.19 24.86
C LYS A 376 -20.12 3.82 24.79
N SER A 377 -18.88 3.68 24.24
CA SER A 377 -18.28 2.36 24.08
C SER A 377 -18.15 1.61 25.39
N ARG A 378 -19.20 0.89 25.73
CA ARG A 378 -19.21 -0.09 26.81
C ARG A 378 -19.38 -1.48 26.20
N PRO A 379 -18.55 -2.44 26.56
CA PRO A 379 -17.53 -2.42 27.61
C PRO A 379 -16.12 -2.00 27.18
N ARG A 380 -15.88 -1.65 25.90
CA ARG A 380 -14.55 -1.26 25.38
C ARG A 380 -14.71 -0.41 24.13
N PRO A 381 -14.05 0.76 24.02
CA PRO A 381 -13.96 1.44 22.73
C PRO A 381 -13.16 0.58 21.77
N CYS A 382 -13.80 0.16 20.68
CA CYS A 382 -13.11 -0.51 19.59
C CYS A 382 -12.48 0.57 18.70
N VAL A 383 -11.37 1.14 19.16
CA VAL A 383 -10.57 2.10 18.40
C VAL A 383 -9.31 1.41 17.92
N HIS A 384 -9.13 1.37 16.63
CA HIS A 384 -7.95 0.76 16.00
C HIS A 384 -7.28 1.80 15.11
N LEU A 385 -5.96 1.89 15.20
CA LEU A 385 -5.18 2.66 14.24
C LEU A 385 -5.23 1.95 12.89
N LEU A 386 -5.54 2.69 11.85
CA LEU A 386 -5.40 2.26 10.46
C LEU A 386 -4.08 2.74 9.90
N ALA A 387 -3.80 4.04 9.99
CA ALA A 387 -2.55 4.63 9.52
C ALA A 387 -2.27 5.98 10.19
N PHE A 388 -1.00 6.36 10.24
CA PHE A 388 -0.59 7.76 10.45
C PHE A 388 -0.74 8.51 9.12
N HIS A 389 -1.19 9.77 9.19
CA HIS A 389 -1.28 10.61 8.01
C HIS A 389 0.13 10.96 7.52
N PRO A 390 0.49 10.70 6.25
CA PRO A 390 1.88 10.80 5.79
C PRO A 390 2.46 12.23 5.82
N ASN A 391 1.60 13.24 5.68
CA ASN A 391 2.02 14.65 5.57
C ASN A 391 1.73 15.47 6.83
N ASN A 392 0.99 14.96 7.81
CA ASN A 392 0.62 15.69 9.01
C ASN A 392 0.71 14.82 10.25
N GLY A 393 1.72 15.05 11.07
CA GLY A 393 1.99 14.26 12.27
C GLY A 393 0.94 14.37 13.39
N GLU A 394 0.02 15.32 13.28
CA GLU A 394 -1.08 15.50 14.23
C GLU A 394 -2.35 14.72 13.85
N ILE A 395 -2.38 14.14 12.64
CA ILE A 395 -3.56 13.44 12.13
C ILE A 395 -3.30 11.93 12.06
N VAL A 396 -4.29 11.16 12.49
CA VAL A 396 -4.32 9.69 12.35
C VAL A 396 -5.63 9.23 11.74
N PHE A 397 -5.56 8.13 10.97
CA PHE A 397 -6.74 7.41 10.52
C PHE A 397 -7.08 6.34 11.54
N LEU A 398 -8.29 6.38 12.04
CA LEU A 398 -8.80 5.43 13.04
C LEU A 398 -10.02 4.70 12.49
N GLN A 399 -10.18 3.47 12.91
CA GLN A 399 -11.43 2.74 12.79
C GLN A 399 -12.21 2.83 14.12
N PHE A 400 -13.41 3.38 14.05
CA PHE A 400 -14.42 3.35 15.11
C PHE A 400 -15.59 2.47 14.64
N LEU A 401 -15.71 1.27 15.16
CA LEU A 401 -16.67 0.28 14.66
C LEU A 401 -16.54 0.10 13.13
N ASN A 402 -17.55 0.55 12.38
CA ASN A 402 -17.56 0.49 10.91
C ASN A 402 -17.23 1.83 10.24
N TYR A 403 -16.86 2.85 11.00
CA TYR A 403 -16.50 4.17 10.50
C TYR A 403 -14.99 4.32 10.40
N ILE A 404 -14.54 4.90 9.31
CA ILE A 404 -13.18 5.36 9.13
C ILE A 404 -13.16 6.85 9.41
N VAL A 405 -12.36 7.28 10.36
CA VAL A 405 -12.30 8.66 10.78
C VAL A 405 -10.87 9.19 10.75
N LEU A 406 -10.73 10.46 10.42
CA LEU A 406 -9.54 11.26 10.67
C LEU A 406 -9.67 11.85 12.07
N CYS A 407 -8.66 11.63 12.89
CA CYS A 407 -8.56 12.27 14.20
C CYS A 407 -7.39 13.25 14.18
N ASN A 408 -7.68 14.53 14.36
CA ASN A 408 -6.65 15.51 14.67
C ASN A 408 -6.37 15.43 16.18
N MET A 409 -5.19 14.92 16.53
CA MET A 409 -4.80 14.63 17.91
C MET A 409 -4.54 15.88 18.75
N ARG A 410 -4.23 17.00 18.09
CA ARG A 410 -4.00 18.29 18.78
C ARG A 410 -5.31 18.99 19.10
N THR A 411 -6.23 19.05 18.15
CA THR A 411 -7.53 19.74 18.32
C THR A 411 -8.63 18.82 18.84
N MET A 412 -8.36 17.49 18.91
CA MET A 412 -9.31 16.45 19.33
C MET A 412 -10.56 16.37 18.44
N VAL A 413 -10.44 16.80 17.17
CA VAL A 413 -11.55 16.80 16.21
C VAL A 413 -11.54 15.51 15.40
N LEU A 414 -12.73 14.87 15.32
CA LEU A 414 -12.97 13.72 14.45
C LEU A 414 -13.72 14.16 13.19
N LYS A 415 -13.20 13.76 12.02
CA LYS A 415 -13.84 13.95 10.72
C LYS A 415 -14.09 12.59 10.07
N MET A 416 -15.29 12.37 9.54
CA MET A 416 -15.59 11.14 8.83
C MET A 416 -14.83 11.09 7.50
N ALA A 417 -14.12 10.00 7.26
CA ALA A 417 -13.40 9.73 6.00
C ALA A 417 -14.05 8.63 5.17
N GLY A 418 -14.81 7.72 5.80
CA GLY A 418 -15.45 6.64 5.09
C GLY A 418 -16.22 5.69 6.00
N GLN A 419 -16.88 4.71 5.38
CA GLN A 419 -17.64 3.71 6.11
C GLN A 419 -17.47 2.33 5.46
N LEU A 420 -17.18 1.33 6.28
CA LEU A 420 -17.07 -0.05 5.84
C LEU A 420 -18.45 -0.61 5.49
N ARG A 421 -18.51 -1.35 4.38
CA ARG A 421 -19.75 -1.97 3.89
C ARG A 421 -19.52 -3.48 3.73
N HIS A 422 -20.54 -4.27 4.01
CA HIS A 422 -20.52 -5.70 3.72
C HIS A 422 -21.57 -6.00 2.65
N ARG A 423 -21.15 -6.59 1.51
CA ARG A 423 -22.02 -6.89 0.36
C ARG A 423 -22.84 -5.67 -0.09
N GLY A 424 -22.21 -4.49 -0.18
CA GLY A 424 -22.86 -3.25 -0.60
C GLY A 424 -23.79 -2.60 0.45
N LYS A 425 -24.07 -3.26 1.58
CA LYS A 425 -24.88 -2.72 2.65
C LYS A 425 -24.03 -2.09 3.74
N VAL A 426 -24.46 -0.93 4.22
CA VAL A 426 -23.86 -0.30 5.40
C VAL A 426 -24.10 -1.20 6.60
N LEU A 427 -23.02 -1.50 7.33
CA LEU A 427 -23.11 -2.28 8.54
C LEU A 427 -23.67 -1.39 9.65
N VAL A 428 -24.93 -1.55 9.98
CA VAL A 428 -25.59 -0.84 11.08
C VAL A 428 -25.25 -1.55 12.40
N GLY A 429 -24.80 -0.79 13.35
CA GLY A 429 -24.11 -1.18 14.57
C GLY A 429 -24.79 -2.11 15.56
N ASN A 430 -24.98 -3.39 15.21
CA ASN A 430 -25.17 -4.42 16.23
C ASN A 430 -23.92 -5.29 16.31
N SER A 431 -23.49 -5.58 17.51
CA SER A 431 -22.18 -6.16 17.88
C SER A 431 -21.75 -7.48 17.19
N SER A 432 -22.61 -8.11 16.43
CA SER A 432 -22.35 -9.38 15.74
C SER A 432 -21.83 -9.23 14.30
N SER A 433 -21.82 -8.02 13.74
CA SER A 433 -21.41 -7.74 12.35
C SER A 433 -20.28 -6.70 12.22
N LEU A 434 -19.50 -6.51 13.28
CA LEU A 434 -18.34 -5.62 13.24
C LEU A 434 -17.27 -6.18 12.30
N VAL A 435 -16.90 -5.41 11.28
CA VAL A 435 -15.76 -5.72 10.43
C VAL A 435 -14.54 -5.07 11.04
N HIS A 436 -13.60 -5.87 11.49
CA HIS A 436 -12.29 -5.40 11.90
C HIS A 436 -11.36 -5.43 10.69
N VAL A 437 -10.74 -4.30 10.36
CA VAL A 437 -9.68 -4.21 9.36
C VAL A 437 -8.35 -4.34 10.08
N PRO A 438 -7.63 -5.46 9.90
CA PRO A 438 -6.32 -5.61 10.51
C PRO A 438 -5.32 -4.60 9.92
N ALA A 439 -4.40 -4.07 10.72
CA ALA A 439 -3.41 -3.08 10.27
C ALA A 439 -2.57 -3.59 9.09
N LYS A 440 -2.28 -4.89 9.02
CA LYS A 440 -1.59 -5.53 7.88
C LYS A 440 -2.37 -5.51 6.56
N SER A 441 -3.62 -5.08 6.59
CA SER A 441 -4.50 -4.94 5.41
C SER A 441 -4.80 -3.49 5.09
N VAL A 442 -3.99 -2.57 5.62
CA VAL A 442 -4.09 -1.13 5.40
C VAL A 442 -2.82 -0.66 4.71
N PHE A 443 -2.98 -0.01 3.57
CA PHE A 443 -1.85 0.40 2.75
C PHE A 443 -1.98 1.88 2.40
N LEU A 444 -0.89 2.62 2.56
CA LEU A 444 -0.76 3.99 2.07
C LEU A 444 -0.08 3.94 0.70
N LEU A 445 -0.81 4.34 -0.32
CA LEU A 445 -0.30 4.49 -1.67
C LEU A 445 0.02 5.97 -1.91
N GLY A 446 1.29 6.29 -1.94
CA GLY A 446 1.78 7.63 -2.25
C GLY A 446 1.51 8.00 -3.72
N GLN A 447 1.44 9.30 -3.98
CA GLN A 447 1.33 9.84 -5.33
C GLN A 447 2.45 10.86 -5.53
N PRO A 448 3.68 10.39 -5.76
CA PRO A 448 4.82 11.27 -5.97
C PRO A 448 4.60 12.12 -7.22
N SER A 449 5.26 13.27 -7.28
CA SER A 449 5.19 14.15 -8.46
C SER A 449 5.59 13.44 -9.77
N TRP A 450 6.46 12.42 -9.66
CA TRP A 450 6.80 11.51 -10.74
C TRP A 450 6.73 10.06 -10.25
N PRO A 451 6.01 9.16 -10.95
CA PRO A 451 5.81 7.81 -10.46
C PRO A 451 7.11 6.99 -10.49
N THR A 452 7.25 6.16 -9.47
CA THR A 452 8.38 5.23 -9.35
C THR A 452 8.28 4.18 -10.46
N PRO A 453 9.33 4.00 -11.28
CA PRO A 453 9.35 2.91 -12.25
C PRO A 453 9.42 1.57 -11.52
N VAL A 454 8.78 0.54 -12.06
CA VAL A 454 8.98 -0.83 -11.56
C VAL A 454 10.32 -1.33 -12.08
N PRO A 455 11.32 -1.60 -11.22
CA PRO A 455 12.66 -1.98 -11.65
C PRO A 455 12.62 -3.31 -12.44
N PRO A 456 13.30 -3.39 -13.58
CA PRO A 456 13.38 -4.65 -14.34
C PRO A 456 14.13 -5.70 -13.53
N LEU A 457 13.73 -6.95 -13.67
CA LEU A 457 14.49 -8.07 -13.12
C LEU A 457 15.71 -8.38 -14.00
N PRO A 458 16.80 -8.90 -13.42
CA PRO A 458 17.93 -9.37 -14.20
C PRO A 458 17.51 -10.43 -15.23
N ILE A 459 18.05 -10.32 -16.44
CA ILE A 459 17.88 -11.38 -17.45
C ILE A 459 18.75 -12.55 -17.00
N VAL A 460 18.13 -13.55 -16.43
CA VAL A 460 18.83 -14.80 -16.10
C VAL A 460 18.92 -15.59 -17.41
N SER A 461 20.11 -15.64 -17.98
CA SER A 461 20.43 -16.57 -19.08
C SER A 461 20.35 -17.99 -18.53
N TYR A 462 19.41 -18.78 -19.05
CA TYR A 462 19.28 -20.22 -18.81
C TYR A 462 20.33 -21.00 -19.59
#